data_5f69fd9f297109ddbb85094e88e8e798
#
_entry.id   5f69fd9f297109ddbb85094e88e8e798
#
_cell.length_a   1.000
_cell.length_b   1.000
_cell.length_c   1.000
_cell.angle_alpha   90.00
_cell.angle_beta   90.00
_cell.angle_gamma   90.00
#
_symmetry.space_group_name_H-M   'P 1'
#
loop_
_entity.id
_entity.type
_entity.pdbx_description
1 polymer ?
#
loop_
_entity_poly.entity_id
_entity_poly.type
_entity_poly.pdbx_seq_one_letter_code
_entity_poly.pdbx_strand_id
1 'polypeptide(L)'
;AYRHISKLKGDVINSSTRRVALNHNSTFEEAIAEGEAMGKVLELGNIPSKKLNEALVDKLDTLVLEVDTAQGISGAACRLNQLNAIVINRKETAARRNYDMAHELFHLITWDTMPPPRLDVAAPTDRKAKRVEQLADNFAAGLLMPTALIKKVTQASEPAEGAELVSWLNTHGQMLGVSAIALQWRLVNMGIINKASKVNED
;
A
#
# COMPACT_ATOMS: atom_id res chain seq x y z
N ALA A 1 -5.90 -15.41 -21.38
CA ALA A 1 -7.04 -15.98 -20.65
C ALA A 1 -7.94 -14.87 -20.09
N TYR A 2 -7.47 -13.97 -19.19
CA TYR A 2 -8.28 -12.92 -18.53
C TYR A 2 -9.07 -12.04 -19.53
N ARG A 3 -8.39 -11.45 -20.54
CA ARG A 3 -9.06 -10.64 -21.58
C ARG A 3 -10.11 -11.39 -22.39
N HIS A 4 -9.92 -12.69 -22.58
CA HIS A 4 -10.88 -13.51 -23.31
C HIS A 4 -12.14 -13.73 -22.46
N ILE A 5 -11.97 -13.95 -21.17
CA ILE A 5 -13.07 -14.10 -20.21
C ILE A 5 -13.84 -12.78 -20.06
N SER A 6 -13.15 -11.64 -19.93
CA SER A 6 -13.79 -10.32 -19.84
C SER A 6 -14.60 -10.00 -21.11
N LYS A 7 -14.06 -10.29 -22.29
CA LYS A 7 -14.81 -10.15 -23.56
C LYS A 7 -16.06 -11.03 -23.60
N LEU A 8 -15.97 -12.26 -23.11
CA LEU A 8 -17.12 -13.19 -23.06
C LEU A 8 -18.20 -12.72 -22.07
N LYS A 9 -17.82 -12.00 -21.03
CA LYS A 9 -18.75 -11.37 -20.06
C LYS A 9 -19.33 -10.05 -20.54
N GLY A 10 -18.85 -9.50 -21.66
CA GLY A 10 -19.25 -8.19 -22.16
C GLY A 10 -18.65 -7.02 -21.38
N ASP A 11 -17.68 -7.27 -20.51
CA ASP A 11 -17.01 -6.24 -19.73
C ASP A 11 -16.18 -5.35 -20.66
N VAL A 12 -16.39 -4.05 -20.60
CA VAL A 12 -15.53 -3.06 -21.27
C VAL A 12 -14.30 -2.89 -20.40
N ILE A 13 -13.14 -3.38 -20.86
CA ILE A 13 -11.86 -3.15 -20.19
C ILE A 13 -11.54 -1.66 -20.26
N ASN A 14 -11.92 -0.93 -19.23
CA ASN A 14 -11.63 0.50 -19.09
C ASN A 14 -10.26 0.66 -18.46
N SER A 15 -9.21 0.82 -19.26
CA SER A 15 -7.82 0.97 -18.81
C SER A 15 -7.49 2.35 -18.23
N SER A 16 -8.48 3.10 -17.75
CA SER A 16 -8.25 4.41 -17.15
C SER A 16 -7.73 4.31 -15.72
N THR A 17 -6.53 3.76 -15.56
CA THR A 17 -5.80 3.93 -14.30
C THR A 17 -5.62 5.42 -14.06
N ARG A 18 -6.20 5.94 -12.97
CA ARG A 18 -6.03 7.34 -12.59
C ARG A 18 -4.55 7.64 -12.44
N ARG A 19 -4.03 8.53 -13.26
CA ARG A 19 -2.66 9.03 -13.15
C ARG A 19 -2.59 10.04 -12.01
N VAL A 20 -1.52 9.98 -11.24
CA VAL A 20 -1.22 10.93 -10.17
C VAL A 20 -0.03 11.80 -10.56
N ALA A 21 0.02 13.02 -10.04
CA ALA A 21 1.06 13.99 -10.38
C ALA A 21 2.36 13.79 -9.59
N LEU A 22 2.59 12.59 -9.00
CA LEU A 22 3.80 12.28 -8.25
C LEU A 22 4.99 12.03 -9.19
N ASN A 23 6.17 12.44 -8.73
CA ASN A 23 7.44 12.23 -9.42
C ASN A 23 8.58 12.10 -8.40
N HIS A 24 9.82 11.90 -8.89
CA HIS A 24 11.01 11.71 -8.03
C HIS A 24 11.30 12.86 -7.05
N ASN A 25 10.79 14.07 -7.32
CA ASN A 25 10.99 15.25 -6.47
C ASN A 25 9.86 15.44 -5.45
N SER A 26 8.79 14.64 -5.54
CA SER A 26 7.66 14.71 -4.61
C SER A 26 8.11 14.44 -3.19
N THR A 27 7.46 15.11 -2.24
CA THR A 27 7.71 14.91 -0.81
C THR A 27 6.99 13.65 -0.30
N PHE A 28 7.35 13.19 0.88
CA PHE A 28 6.65 12.06 1.53
C PHE A 28 5.23 12.45 1.93
N GLU A 29 5.03 13.70 2.32
CA GLU A 29 3.74 14.26 2.66
C GLU A 29 2.80 14.29 1.44
N GLU A 30 3.32 14.62 0.25
CA GLU A 30 2.56 14.56 -1.01
C GLU A 30 2.17 13.12 -1.34
N ALA A 31 3.07 12.16 -1.15
CA ALA A 31 2.76 10.75 -1.36
C ALA A 31 1.67 10.24 -0.40
N ILE A 32 1.75 10.61 0.89
CA ILE A 32 0.73 10.30 1.90
C ILE A 32 -0.62 10.92 1.49
N ALA A 33 -0.63 12.20 1.13
CA ALA A 33 -1.85 12.90 0.75
C ALA A 33 -2.51 12.29 -0.49
N GLU A 34 -1.72 11.85 -1.47
CA GLU A 34 -2.24 11.16 -2.65
C GLU A 34 -2.79 9.77 -2.29
N GLY A 35 -2.16 9.04 -1.37
CA GLY A 35 -2.70 7.79 -0.82
C GLY A 35 -4.05 7.99 -0.15
N GLU A 36 -4.19 9.03 0.69
CA GLU A 36 -5.46 9.40 1.33
C GLU A 36 -6.53 9.80 0.29
N ALA A 37 -6.15 10.55 -0.74
CA ALA A 37 -7.04 10.95 -1.82
C ALA A 37 -7.50 9.73 -2.65
N MET A 38 -6.59 8.80 -2.93
CA MET A 38 -6.91 7.54 -3.61
C MET A 38 -7.88 6.69 -2.79
N GLY A 39 -7.70 6.60 -1.47
CA GLY A 39 -8.61 5.89 -0.59
C GLY A 39 -10.05 6.42 -0.63
N LYS A 40 -10.21 7.73 -0.79
CA LYS A 40 -11.53 8.37 -0.99
C LYS A 40 -12.12 8.04 -2.35
N VAL A 41 -11.32 8.11 -3.41
CA VAL A 41 -11.75 7.77 -4.79
C VAL A 41 -12.17 6.32 -4.89
N LEU A 42 -11.44 5.43 -4.25
CA LEU A 42 -11.77 4.00 -4.19
C LEU A 42 -12.88 3.67 -3.18
N GLU A 43 -13.35 4.66 -2.41
CA GLU A 43 -14.40 4.47 -1.39
C GLU A 43 -14.08 3.35 -0.39
N LEU A 44 -12.83 3.30 0.06
CA LEU A 44 -12.35 2.22 0.94
C LEU A 44 -12.98 2.23 2.34
N GLY A 45 -13.66 3.33 2.71
CA GLY A 45 -14.42 3.43 3.96
C GLY A 45 -13.54 3.51 5.21
N ASN A 46 -14.08 2.97 6.33
CA ASN A 46 -13.46 3.13 7.65
C ASN A 46 -12.26 2.21 7.91
N ILE A 47 -12.11 1.11 7.19
CA ILE A 47 -10.97 0.18 7.28
C ILE A 47 -10.53 -0.13 5.86
N PRO A 48 -9.64 0.68 5.28
CA PRO A 48 -9.25 0.60 3.87
C PRO A 48 -8.74 -0.79 3.45
N SER A 49 -7.97 -1.45 4.31
CA SER A 49 -7.40 -2.77 4.03
C SER A 49 -8.44 -3.83 3.66
N LYS A 50 -9.65 -3.76 4.24
CA LYS A 50 -10.71 -4.74 4.00
C LYS A 50 -11.35 -4.64 2.61
N LYS A 51 -11.27 -3.46 1.98
CA LYS A 51 -11.91 -3.18 0.69
C LYS A 51 -10.92 -3.00 -0.45
N LEU A 52 -9.62 -2.91 -0.15
CA LEU A 52 -8.62 -2.57 -1.16
C LEU A 52 -8.61 -3.56 -2.33
N ASN A 53 -8.59 -4.86 -2.07
CA ASN A 53 -8.56 -5.87 -3.13
C ASN A 53 -9.79 -5.77 -4.05
N GLU A 54 -10.99 -5.71 -3.48
CA GLU A 54 -12.25 -5.54 -4.23
C GLU A 54 -12.22 -4.25 -5.06
N ALA A 55 -11.80 -3.13 -4.47
CA ALA A 55 -11.73 -1.85 -5.16
C ALA A 55 -10.70 -1.82 -6.29
N LEU A 56 -9.57 -2.52 -6.16
CA LEU A 56 -8.58 -2.66 -7.24
C LEU A 56 -9.18 -3.39 -8.45
N VAL A 57 -9.92 -4.45 -8.19
CA VAL A 57 -10.58 -5.24 -9.24
C VAL A 57 -11.72 -4.47 -9.89
N ASP A 58 -12.65 -3.95 -9.08
CA ASP A 58 -13.92 -3.42 -9.57
C ASP A 58 -13.81 -1.98 -10.12
N LYS A 59 -12.95 -1.15 -9.50
CA LYS A 59 -12.85 0.27 -9.87
C LYS A 59 -11.63 0.62 -10.73
N LEU A 60 -10.57 -0.18 -10.65
CA LEU A 60 -9.34 0.07 -11.42
C LEU A 60 -9.05 -1.00 -12.48
N ASP A 61 -9.95 -1.96 -12.67
CA ASP A 61 -9.78 -3.09 -13.61
C ASP A 61 -8.38 -3.72 -13.48
N THR A 62 -7.94 -3.90 -12.23
CA THR A 62 -6.62 -4.43 -11.90
C THR A 62 -6.74 -5.88 -11.48
N LEU A 63 -6.05 -6.77 -12.18
CA LEU A 63 -5.98 -8.19 -11.81
C LEU A 63 -5.08 -8.35 -10.58
N VAL A 64 -5.64 -8.83 -9.47
CA VAL A 64 -4.86 -9.17 -8.28
C VAL A 64 -4.65 -10.67 -8.23
N LEU A 65 -3.38 -11.11 -8.17
CA LEU A 65 -2.97 -12.50 -8.15
C LEU A 65 -2.20 -12.81 -6.88
N GLU A 66 -2.73 -13.70 -6.05
CA GLU A 66 -2.01 -14.26 -4.91
C GLU A 66 -1.33 -15.57 -5.33
N VAL A 67 0.01 -15.57 -5.35
CA VAL A 67 0.81 -16.69 -5.84
C VAL A 67 1.98 -16.99 -4.89
N ASP A 68 2.58 -18.16 -5.03
CA ASP A 68 3.88 -18.44 -4.38
C ASP A 68 4.98 -17.76 -5.18
N THR A 69 5.63 -16.78 -4.59
CA THR A 69 6.78 -16.10 -5.20
C THR A 69 8.10 -16.72 -4.75
N ALA A 70 9.18 -16.36 -5.42
CA ALA A 70 10.53 -16.66 -4.96
C ALA A 70 10.84 -15.94 -3.65
N GLN A 71 11.81 -16.44 -2.89
CA GLN A 71 12.25 -15.81 -1.65
C GLN A 71 12.68 -14.35 -1.89
N GLY A 72 12.22 -13.45 -1.02
CA GLY A 72 12.52 -12.02 -1.08
C GLY A 72 11.60 -11.21 -1.99
N ILE A 73 10.61 -11.83 -2.63
CA ILE A 73 9.59 -11.12 -3.43
C ILE A 73 8.26 -11.15 -2.69
N SER A 74 7.81 -10.03 -2.17
CA SER A 74 6.52 -9.87 -1.48
C SER A 74 5.40 -9.48 -2.44
N GLY A 75 5.70 -8.67 -3.44
CA GLY A 75 4.76 -8.23 -4.47
C GLY A 75 5.45 -7.77 -5.73
N ALA A 76 4.65 -7.51 -6.77
CA ALA A 76 5.09 -6.89 -8.01
C ALA A 76 3.92 -6.25 -8.77
N ALA A 77 4.12 -5.03 -9.25
CA ALA A 77 3.25 -4.41 -10.22
C ALA A 77 3.61 -4.85 -11.64
N CYS A 78 2.62 -5.07 -12.48
CA CYS A 78 2.81 -5.44 -13.88
C CYS A 78 1.82 -4.71 -14.77
N ARG A 79 2.32 -4.11 -15.85
CA ARG A 79 1.51 -3.45 -16.87
C ARG A 79 1.79 -4.05 -18.24
N LEU A 80 0.82 -4.73 -18.80
CA LEU A 80 0.89 -5.38 -20.10
C LEU A 80 -0.15 -4.76 -21.05
N ASN A 81 0.28 -3.80 -21.86
CA ASN A 81 -0.61 -2.97 -22.69
C ASN A 81 -1.71 -2.30 -21.84
N GLN A 82 -2.96 -2.80 -21.99
CA GLN A 82 -4.10 -2.27 -21.22
C GLN A 82 -4.43 -3.09 -19.95
N LEU A 83 -3.68 -4.15 -19.67
CA LEU A 83 -3.88 -4.96 -18.47
C LEU A 83 -2.96 -4.48 -17.35
N ASN A 84 -3.54 -4.08 -16.24
CA ASN A 84 -2.83 -3.86 -14.99
C ASN A 84 -2.95 -5.11 -14.13
N ALA A 85 -1.87 -5.53 -13.51
CA ALA A 85 -1.87 -6.63 -12.57
C ALA A 85 -0.98 -6.31 -11.36
N ILE A 86 -1.42 -6.78 -10.21
CA ILE A 86 -0.65 -6.81 -8.97
C ILE A 86 -0.47 -8.27 -8.59
N VAL A 87 0.75 -8.68 -8.38
CA VAL A 87 1.10 -10.02 -7.89
C VAL A 87 1.50 -9.88 -6.43
N ILE A 88 0.94 -10.72 -5.56
CA ILE A 88 1.21 -10.72 -4.12
C ILE A 88 1.63 -12.10 -3.67
N ASN A 89 2.64 -12.17 -2.82
CA ASN A 89 3.06 -13.42 -2.22
C ASN A 89 2.02 -13.90 -1.21
N ARG A 90 1.33 -15.01 -1.52
CA ARG A 90 0.28 -15.55 -0.64
C ARG A 90 0.81 -16.12 0.68
N LYS A 91 2.14 -16.36 0.81
CA LYS A 91 2.77 -16.83 2.05
C LYS A 91 2.95 -15.73 3.08
N GLU A 92 2.85 -14.47 2.67
CA GLU A 92 2.92 -13.35 3.58
C GLU A 92 1.66 -13.26 4.48
N THR A 93 1.80 -12.62 5.63
CA THR A 93 0.66 -12.34 6.51
C THR A 93 -0.38 -11.46 5.81
N ALA A 94 -1.65 -11.54 6.23
CA ALA A 94 -2.71 -10.71 5.66
C ALA A 94 -2.38 -9.20 5.74
N ALA A 95 -1.81 -8.76 6.86
CA ALA A 95 -1.38 -7.38 7.07
C ALA A 95 -0.28 -6.97 6.07
N ARG A 96 0.68 -7.86 5.82
CA ARG A 96 1.74 -7.63 4.83
C ARG A 96 1.17 -7.57 3.43
N ARG A 97 0.32 -8.54 3.05
CA ARG A 97 -0.34 -8.54 1.72
C ARG A 97 -1.14 -7.27 1.46
N ASN A 98 -1.87 -6.75 2.46
CA ASN A 98 -2.60 -5.49 2.33
C ASN A 98 -1.65 -4.32 2.04
N TYR A 99 -0.52 -4.28 2.75
CA TYR A 99 0.48 -3.23 2.55
C TYR A 99 1.14 -3.32 1.18
N ASP A 100 1.52 -4.53 0.77
CA ASP A 100 2.13 -4.79 -0.54
C ASP A 100 1.16 -4.45 -1.69
N MET A 101 -0.14 -4.77 -1.57
CA MET A 101 -1.14 -4.34 -2.57
C MET A 101 -1.21 -2.82 -2.71
N ALA A 102 -1.16 -2.09 -1.60
CA ALA A 102 -1.17 -0.63 -1.61
C ALA A 102 0.13 -0.05 -2.20
N HIS A 103 1.26 -0.66 -1.90
CA HIS A 103 2.57 -0.34 -2.44
C HIS A 103 2.62 -0.56 -3.96
N GLU A 104 2.19 -1.73 -4.43
CA GLU A 104 2.16 -2.06 -5.86
C GLU A 104 1.15 -1.20 -6.64
N LEU A 105 0.07 -0.76 -6.01
CA LEU A 105 -0.84 0.21 -6.61
C LEU A 105 -0.11 1.51 -6.93
N PHE A 106 0.77 2.01 -6.05
CA PHE A 106 1.57 3.19 -6.32
C PHE A 106 2.36 3.03 -7.62
N HIS A 107 3.04 1.90 -7.83
CA HIS A 107 3.79 1.63 -9.04
C HIS A 107 2.92 1.61 -10.30
N LEU A 108 1.70 1.10 -10.21
CA LEU A 108 0.77 1.12 -11.35
C LEU A 108 0.33 2.54 -11.73
N ILE A 109 -0.02 3.38 -10.74
CA ILE A 109 -0.53 4.73 -11.00
C ILE A 109 0.57 5.74 -11.35
N THR A 110 1.82 5.43 -11.02
CA THR A 110 3.01 6.24 -11.35
C THR A 110 3.85 5.63 -12.48
N TRP A 111 3.36 4.59 -13.15
CA TRP A 111 4.11 3.81 -14.14
C TRP A 111 4.82 4.64 -15.20
N ASP A 112 4.16 5.68 -15.69
CA ASP A 112 4.70 6.51 -16.77
C ASP A 112 5.76 7.52 -16.28
N THR A 113 5.74 7.89 -14.99
CA THR A 113 6.67 8.87 -14.39
C THR A 113 7.78 8.22 -13.57
N MET A 114 7.48 7.12 -12.91
CA MET A 114 8.37 6.39 -12.03
C MET A 114 8.17 4.87 -12.21
N PRO A 115 8.55 4.30 -13.37
CA PRO A 115 8.37 2.87 -13.61
C PRO A 115 9.11 2.04 -12.56
N PRO A 116 8.52 0.96 -12.03
CA PRO A 116 9.20 0.09 -11.08
C PRO A 116 10.43 -0.56 -11.73
N PRO A 117 11.45 -0.91 -10.94
CA PRO A 117 12.58 -1.68 -11.43
C PRO A 117 12.12 -3.06 -11.93
N ARG A 118 12.84 -3.64 -12.87
CA ARG A 118 12.55 -4.99 -13.34
C ARG A 118 12.91 -6.00 -12.24
N LEU A 119 12.08 -7.03 -12.06
CA LEU A 119 12.27 -8.08 -11.05
C LEU A 119 13.58 -8.90 -11.21
N ASP A 120 14.15 -8.89 -12.39
CA ASP A 120 15.41 -9.61 -12.73
C ASP A 120 16.67 -8.80 -12.42
N VAL A 121 16.54 -7.57 -11.99
CA VAL A 121 17.64 -6.71 -11.58
C VAL A 121 17.79 -6.77 -10.05
N ALA A 122 19.01 -7.01 -9.58
CA ALA A 122 19.34 -6.96 -8.14
C ALA A 122 18.82 -5.66 -7.51
N ALA A 123 18.49 -5.73 -6.20
CA ALA A 123 17.88 -4.61 -5.46
C ALA A 123 18.49 -3.25 -5.86
N PRO A 124 17.66 -2.25 -6.13
CA PRO A 124 18.13 -0.99 -6.70
C PRO A 124 19.16 -0.32 -5.78
N THR A 125 20.38 -0.22 -6.27
CA THR A 125 21.47 0.52 -5.60
C THR A 125 21.38 2.03 -5.89
N ASP A 126 20.61 2.40 -6.91
CA ASP A 126 20.44 3.78 -7.33
C ASP A 126 19.58 4.58 -6.33
N ARG A 127 20.05 5.80 -6.06
CA ARG A 127 19.38 6.75 -5.15
C ARG A 127 17.95 7.08 -5.58
N LYS A 128 17.69 7.17 -6.89
CA LYS A 128 16.37 7.47 -7.46
C LYS A 128 15.40 6.31 -7.23
N ALA A 129 15.84 5.08 -7.46
CA ALA A 129 15.01 3.90 -7.22
C ALA A 129 14.64 3.76 -5.74
N LYS A 130 15.61 3.96 -4.81
CA LYS A 130 15.31 4.01 -3.36
C LYS A 130 14.29 5.08 -3.00
N ARG A 131 14.32 6.23 -3.69
CA ARG A 131 13.35 7.31 -3.46
C ARG A 131 11.94 6.90 -3.90
N VAL A 132 11.81 6.20 -5.03
CA VAL A 132 10.53 5.69 -5.52
C VAL A 132 9.91 4.72 -4.53
N GLU A 133 10.69 3.76 -4.00
CA GLU A 133 10.23 2.82 -2.98
C GLU A 133 9.75 3.54 -1.71
N GLN A 134 10.50 4.55 -1.24
CA GLN A 134 10.07 5.36 -0.10
C GLN A 134 8.77 6.13 -0.35
N LEU A 135 8.57 6.63 -1.56
CA LEU A 135 7.31 7.28 -1.94
C LEU A 135 6.16 6.27 -1.98
N ALA A 136 6.40 5.05 -2.49
CA ALA A 136 5.43 3.96 -2.50
C ALA A 136 5.02 3.55 -1.07
N ASP A 137 5.99 3.43 -0.15
CA ASP A 137 5.72 3.15 1.25
C ASP A 137 4.87 4.23 1.92
N ASN A 138 5.18 5.50 1.66
CA ASN A 138 4.41 6.62 2.23
C ASN A 138 3.01 6.72 1.63
N PHE A 139 2.85 6.45 0.33
CA PHE A 139 1.55 6.34 -0.32
C PHE A 139 0.72 5.21 0.30
N ALA A 140 1.29 4.02 0.46
CA ALA A 140 0.64 2.87 1.08
C ALA A 140 0.18 3.18 2.51
N ALA A 141 1.04 3.85 3.30
CA ALA A 141 0.70 4.29 4.64
C ALA A 141 -0.47 5.29 4.64
N GLY A 142 -0.50 6.25 3.71
CA GLY A 142 -1.62 7.20 3.54
C GLY A 142 -2.92 6.51 3.14
N LEU A 143 -2.85 5.58 2.20
CA LEU A 143 -3.99 4.83 1.68
C LEU A 143 -4.65 3.96 2.75
N LEU A 144 -3.85 3.18 3.49
CA LEU A 144 -4.33 2.22 4.48
C LEU A 144 -4.63 2.85 5.83
N MET A 145 -3.90 3.90 6.19
CA MET A 145 -3.96 4.57 7.49
C MET A 145 -4.12 6.09 7.31
N PRO A 146 -5.23 6.54 6.69
CA PRO A 146 -5.45 7.98 6.50
C PRO A 146 -5.46 8.72 7.83
N THR A 147 -4.99 9.97 7.83
CA THR A 147 -4.84 10.82 9.01
C THR A 147 -6.12 10.90 9.85
N ALA A 148 -7.27 11.03 9.20
CA ALA A 148 -8.56 11.10 9.91
C ALA A 148 -8.89 9.78 10.65
N LEU A 149 -8.56 8.63 10.06
CA LEU A 149 -8.76 7.33 10.69
C LEU A 149 -7.85 7.17 11.91
N ILE A 150 -6.55 7.48 11.76
CA ILE A 150 -5.61 7.36 12.88
C ILE A 150 -5.99 8.29 14.02
N LYS A 151 -6.34 9.55 13.76
CA LYS A 151 -6.83 10.47 14.79
C LYS A 151 -8.06 9.91 15.51
N LYS A 152 -9.01 9.33 14.80
CA LYS A 152 -10.20 8.69 15.41
C LYS A 152 -9.81 7.51 16.30
N VAL A 153 -8.89 6.67 15.87
CA VAL A 153 -8.41 5.51 16.64
C VAL A 153 -7.71 5.97 17.91
N THR A 154 -6.79 6.94 17.82
CA THR A 154 -6.02 7.42 18.97
C THR A 154 -6.85 8.26 19.94
N GLN A 155 -7.91 8.92 19.49
CA GLN A 155 -8.89 9.58 20.36
C GLN A 155 -9.77 8.59 21.12
N ALA A 156 -10.11 7.45 20.51
CA ALA A 156 -10.91 6.41 21.15
C ALA A 156 -10.08 5.53 22.12
N SER A 157 -8.80 5.36 21.84
CA SER A 157 -7.85 4.61 22.64
C SER A 157 -6.46 5.24 22.50
N GLU A 158 -6.02 5.98 23.52
CA GLU A 158 -4.71 6.61 23.52
C GLU A 158 -3.61 5.54 23.41
N PRO A 159 -2.56 5.75 22.58
CA PRO A 159 -1.43 4.85 22.51
C PRO A 159 -0.77 4.70 23.88
N ALA A 160 -0.61 3.46 24.33
CA ALA A 160 0.09 3.14 25.56
C ALA A 160 1.58 3.54 25.48
N GLU A 161 2.24 3.59 26.62
CA GLU A 161 3.68 3.85 26.72
C GLU A 161 4.45 2.59 27.13
N GLY A 162 5.76 2.61 26.92
CA GLY A 162 6.66 1.54 27.33
C GLY A 162 6.27 0.16 26.78
N ALA A 163 6.29 -0.86 27.61
CA ALA A 163 6.03 -2.26 27.21
C ALA A 163 4.59 -2.49 26.73
N GLU A 164 3.63 -1.70 27.18
CA GLU A 164 2.23 -1.84 26.79
C GLU A 164 1.97 -1.34 25.35
N LEU A 165 2.87 -0.50 24.81
CA LEU A 165 2.78 0.01 23.44
C LEU A 165 2.75 -1.14 22.41
N VAL A 166 3.53 -2.20 22.63
CA VAL A 166 3.56 -3.37 21.73
C VAL A 166 2.19 -4.02 21.64
N SER A 167 1.54 -4.25 22.77
CA SER A 167 0.20 -4.84 22.83
C SER A 167 -0.83 -3.93 22.16
N TRP A 168 -0.74 -2.62 22.40
CA TRP A 168 -1.60 -1.62 21.78
C TRP A 168 -1.44 -1.62 20.25
N LEU A 169 -0.20 -1.61 19.74
CA LEU A 169 0.12 -1.63 18.32
C LEU A 169 -0.37 -2.92 17.64
N ASN A 170 -0.19 -4.07 18.28
CA ASN A 170 -0.67 -5.35 17.75
C ASN A 170 -2.20 -5.37 17.64
N THR A 171 -2.89 -4.95 18.70
CA THR A 171 -4.37 -4.93 18.72
C THR A 171 -4.93 -4.01 17.64
N HIS A 172 -4.44 -2.77 17.57
CA HIS A 172 -4.94 -1.80 16.61
C HIS A 172 -4.44 -2.06 15.19
N GLY A 173 -3.23 -2.59 15.02
CA GLY A 173 -2.73 -3.06 13.73
C GLY A 173 -3.61 -4.16 13.15
N GLN A 174 -3.97 -5.15 13.95
CA GLN A 174 -4.88 -6.24 13.55
C GLN A 174 -6.26 -5.69 13.16
N MET A 175 -6.81 -4.77 13.96
CA MET A 175 -8.10 -4.12 13.67
C MET A 175 -8.08 -3.37 12.33
N LEU A 176 -6.99 -2.67 12.02
CA LEU A 176 -6.79 -1.90 10.80
C LEU A 176 -6.34 -2.78 9.61
N GLY A 177 -5.94 -4.03 9.84
CA GLY A 177 -5.40 -4.93 8.83
C GLY A 177 -4.01 -4.52 8.32
N VAL A 178 -3.19 -3.92 9.20
CA VAL A 178 -1.80 -3.54 8.96
C VAL A 178 -0.88 -4.14 10.04
N SER A 179 0.43 -4.18 9.81
CA SER A 179 1.37 -4.64 10.83
C SER A 179 1.53 -3.62 11.95
N ALA A 180 1.88 -4.09 13.16
CA ALA A 180 2.21 -3.24 14.29
C ALA A 180 3.33 -2.24 13.95
N ILE A 181 4.33 -2.69 13.19
CA ILE A 181 5.45 -1.87 12.73
C ILE A 181 4.97 -0.75 11.78
N ALA A 182 4.11 -1.07 10.81
CA ALA A 182 3.57 -0.07 9.89
C ALA A 182 2.75 0.99 10.65
N LEU A 183 1.92 0.55 11.63
CA LEU A 183 1.16 1.45 12.48
C LEU A 183 2.08 2.32 13.34
N GLN A 184 3.12 1.75 13.95
CA GLN A 184 4.10 2.47 14.73
C GLN A 184 4.76 3.59 13.92
N TRP A 185 5.25 3.28 12.72
CA TRP A 185 5.86 4.28 11.84
C TRP A 185 4.88 5.39 11.46
N ARG A 186 3.61 5.03 11.22
CA ARG A 186 2.57 6.03 10.94
C ARG A 186 2.36 6.97 12.11
N LEU A 187 2.27 6.45 13.33
CA LEU A 187 2.13 7.26 14.57
C LEU A 187 3.34 8.14 14.82
N VAL A 188 4.56 7.64 14.61
CA VAL A 188 5.79 8.43 14.70
C VAL A 188 5.79 9.56 13.67
N ASN A 189 5.45 9.29 12.42
CA ASN A 189 5.42 10.30 11.35
C ASN A 189 4.33 11.36 11.59
N MET A 190 3.27 11.01 12.32
CA MET A 190 2.23 11.97 12.75
C MET A 190 2.59 12.72 14.04
N GLY A 191 3.72 12.43 14.69
CA GLY A 191 4.12 13.01 15.95
C GLY A 191 3.27 12.60 17.16
N ILE A 192 2.53 11.49 17.04
CA ILE A 192 1.66 10.98 18.13
C ILE A 192 2.48 10.20 19.15
N ILE A 193 3.48 9.45 18.71
CA ILE A 193 4.45 8.78 19.59
C ILE A 193 5.88 9.19 19.22
N ASN A 194 6.80 9.11 20.18
CA ASN A 194 8.19 9.47 19.99
C ASN A 194 8.99 8.38 19.24
N LYS A 195 10.02 8.79 18.47
CA LYS A 195 10.96 7.86 17.83
C LYS A 195 11.69 6.92 18.81
N ALA A 196 11.89 7.35 20.04
CA ALA A 196 12.53 6.55 21.09
C ALA A 196 11.66 5.37 21.57
N SER A 197 10.36 5.41 21.31
CA SER A 197 9.41 4.33 21.63
C SER A 197 9.48 3.15 20.62
N LYS A 198 10.56 3.05 19.83
CA LYS A 198 10.72 1.95 18.88
C LYS A 198 10.74 0.62 19.63
N VAL A 199 9.82 -0.24 19.27
CA VAL A 199 9.89 -1.66 19.60
C VAL A 199 11.04 -2.23 18.77
N ASN A 200 12.08 -2.72 19.43
CA ASN A 200 13.16 -3.44 18.76
C ASN A 200 12.57 -4.73 18.16
N GLU A 201 12.88 -4.99 16.89
CA GLU A 201 12.69 -6.30 16.29
C GLU A 201 13.71 -7.25 16.99
N ASP A 202 13.24 -8.13 17.86
CA ASP A 202 13.92 -9.35 18.26
C ASP A 202 13.34 -10.53 17.47
#